data_7b99a92c32460e971a3dcaf989ac6a77
#
_entry.id   7b99a92c32460e971a3dcaf989ac6a77
#
_cell.length_a   1.000
_cell.length_b   1.000
_cell.length_c   1.000
_cell.angle_alpha   90.00
_cell.angle_beta   90.00
_cell.angle_gamma   90.00
#
_symmetry.space_group_name_H-M   'P 1'
#
loop_
_entity.id
_entity.type
_entity.pdbx_description
1 polymer ?
#
loop_
_entity_poly.entity_id
_entity_poly.type
_entity_poly.pdbx_seq_one_letter_code
_entity_poly.pdbx_strand_id
1 'polypeptide(L)' 'MKKYVCKLCGYVYDPAENDGVAFEDLPDDWVCPLCGVGKDDFEVQEE' A
#
# COMPACT_ATOMS: atom_id res chain seq x y z
N MET A 1 9.25 -8.38 -4.64
CA MET A 1 7.89 -8.12 -4.11
C MET A 1 7.31 -6.91 -4.80
N LYS A 2 6.00 -6.91 -4.95
CA LYS A 2 5.33 -5.79 -5.60
C LYS A 2 5.14 -4.63 -4.63
N LYS A 3 5.30 -3.44 -5.15
CA LYS A 3 4.97 -2.25 -4.37
C LYS A 3 3.61 -1.73 -4.79
N TYR A 4 2.98 -0.98 -3.91
CA TYR A 4 1.69 -0.37 -4.19
C TYR A 4 1.77 1.12 -3.95
N VAL A 5 1.15 1.90 -4.82
CA VAL A 5 1.21 3.35 -4.72
C VAL A 5 -0.20 3.89 -4.53
N CYS A 6 -0.32 4.82 -3.58
CA CYS A 6 -1.58 5.51 -3.34
C CYS A 6 -1.84 6.47 -4.49
N LYS A 7 -3.00 6.32 -5.13
CA LYS A 7 -3.32 7.16 -6.28
C LYS A 7 -3.68 8.58 -5.90
N LEU A 8 -3.90 8.82 -4.62
CA LEU A 8 -4.32 10.14 -4.16
C LEU A 8 -3.15 10.99 -3.68
N CYS A 9 -2.28 10.42 -2.84
CA CYS A 9 -1.18 11.19 -2.26
C CYS A 9 0.20 10.74 -2.70
N GLY A 10 0.29 9.61 -3.40
CA GLY A 10 1.56 9.13 -3.91
C GLY A 10 2.37 8.30 -2.91
N TYR A 11 1.78 7.95 -1.78
CA TYR A 11 2.47 7.11 -0.80
C TYR A 11 2.76 5.75 -1.42
N VAL A 12 3.99 5.25 -1.23
CA VAL A 12 4.38 3.96 -1.75
C VAL A 12 4.48 2.96 -0.59
N TYR A 13 3.71 1.89 -0.68
CA TYR A 13 3.79 0.79 0.28
C TYR A 13 4.79 -0.22 -0.23
N ASP A 14 5.88 -0.39 0.49
CA ASP A 14 6.93 -1.34 0.14
C ASP A 14 6.92 -2.47 1.17
N PRO A 15 6.53 -3.70 0.77
CA PRO A 15 6.51 -4.81 1.73
C PRO A 15 7.85 -5.06 2.40
N ALA A 16 8.95 -4.81 1.70
CA ALA A 16 10.27 -5.05 2.27
C ALA A 16 10.57 -4.11 3.43
N GLU A 17 9.94 -2.94 3.46
CA GLU A 17 10.11 -1.98 4.55
C GLU A 17 9.06 -2.14 5.63
N ASN A 18 8.19 -3.12 5.48
CA ASN A 18 7.11 -3.39 6.42
C ASN A 18 7.16 -4.84 6.89
N ASP A 19 8.35 -5.29 7.25
CA ASP A 19 8.59 -6.63 7.79
C ASP A 19 8.19 -7.74 6.84
N GLY A 20 8.20 -7.47 5.54
CA GLY A 20 7.87 -8.47 4.53
C GLY A 20 6.38 -8.75 4.41
N VAL A 21 5.53 -7.92 4.99
CA VAL A 21 4.08 -8.11 4.91
C VAL A 21 3.58 -7.64 3.56
N ALA A 22 3.00 -8.55 2.78
CA ALA A 22 2.47 -8.21 1.48
C ALA A 22 1.25 -7.28 1.62
N PHE A 23 1.01 -6.46 0.59
CA PHE A 23 -0.11 -5.53 0.64
C PHE A 23 -1.44 -6.26 0.81
N GLU A 24 -1.61 -7.39 0.13
CA GLU A 24 -2.85 -8.16 0.22
C GLU A 24 -3.02 -8.83 1.58
N ASP A 25 -1.95 -8.90 2.38
CA ASP A 25 -2.03 -9.45 3.73
C ASP A 25 -2.45 -8.40 4.76
N LEU A 26 -2.56 -7.15 4.33
CA LEU A 26 -3.03 -6.09 5.23
C LEU A 26 -4.52 -6.26 5.50
N PRO A 27 -4.99 -5.84 6.69
CA PRO A 27 -6.42 -5.95 6.99
C PRO A 27 -7.25 -5.10 6.05
N ASP A 28 -8.52 -5.48 5.90
CA ASP A 28 -9.41 -4.76 4.98
C ASP A 28 -9.64 -3.32 5.38
N ASP A 29 -9.48 -3.02 6.67
CA ASP A 29 -9.68 -1.66 7.18
C ASP A 29 -8.38 -0.86 7.22
N TRP A 30 -7.30 -1.40 6.65
CA TRP A 30 -6.05 -0.66 6.56
C TRP A 30 -6.22 0.54 5.65
N VAL A 31 -5.66 1.66 6.05
CA VAL A 31 -5.77 2.89 5.26
C VAL A 31 -4.39 3.50 5.09
N CYS A 32 -4.28 4.36 4.08
CA CYS A 32 -3.03 5.07 3.82
C CYS A 32 -2.66 5.92 5.03
N PRO A 33 -1.42 5.80 5.54
CA PRO A 33 -1.02 6.58 6.72
C PRO A 33 -0.87 8.06 6.43
N LEU A 34 -0.83 8.47 5.17
CA LEU A 34 -0.65 9.88 4.82
C LEU A 34 -1.97 10.58 4.53
N CYS A 35 -2.86 9.94 3.78
CA CYS A 35 -4.10 10.60 3.39
C CYS A 35 -5.36 9.88 3.86
N GLY A 36 -5.22 8.65 4.35
CA GLY A 36 -6.34 7.97 4.97
C GLY A 36 -7.29 7.25 4.03
N VAL A 37 -6.96 7.14 2.74
CA VAL A 37 -7.82 6.39 1.82
C VAL A 37 -7.62 4.90 2.01
N GLY A 38 -8.61 4.11 1.62
CA GLY A 38 -8.56 2.67 1.75
C GLY A 38 -7.67 2.02 0.71
N LYS A 39 -7.56 0.70 0.82
CA LYS A 39 -6.71 -0.08 -0.08
C LYS A 39 -7.18 0.02 -1.52
N ASP A 40 -8.46 0.31 -1.74
CA ASP A 40 -9.01 0.40 -3.10
C ASP A 40 -8.41 1.54 -3.91
N ASP A 41 -7.80 2.50 -3.24
CA ASP A 41 -7.19 3.63 -3.92
C ASP A 41 -5.70 3.44 -4.17
N PHE A 42 -5.24 2.22 -4.04
CA PHE A 42 -3.85 1.87 -4.35
C PHE A 42 -3.80 1.06 -5.64
N GLU A 43 -2.73 1.23 -6.39
CA GLU A 43 -2.51 0.38 -7.54
C GLU A 43 -1.13 -0.26 -7.45
N VAL A 44 -1.02 -1.43 -8.06
CA VAL A 44 0.23 -2.17 -8.02
C VAL A 44 1.27 -1.47 -8.88
N GLN A 45 2.48 -1.38 -8.33
CA GLN A 45 3.61 -0.83 -9.06
C GLN A 45 4.70 -1.91 -9.08
N GLU A 46 4.90 -2.51 -10.23
CA GLU A 46 5.88 -3.57 -10.36
C GLU A 46 7.25 -2.98 -10.66
N GLU A 47 8.25 -3.61 -10.04
CA GLU A 47 9.64 -3.23 -10.27
C GLU A 47 10.16 -3.82 -11.55
#